data_2f68fce23b3c60b3de99d465d601fd04
#
_entry.id   2f68fce23b3c60b3de99d465d601fd04
#
_cell.length_a   1.000
_cell.length_b   1.000
_cell.length_c   1.000
_cell.angle_alpha   90.00
_cell.angle_beta   90.00
_cell.angle_gamma   90.00
#
_symmetry.space_group_name_H-M   'P 1'
#
loop_
_entity.id
_entity.type
_entity.pdbx_description
1 polymer ?
#
loop_
_entity_poly.entity_id
_entity_poly.type
_entity_poly.pdbx_seq_one_letter_code
_entity_poly.pdbx_strand_id
1 'polypeptide(L)'
;GVIATCNYPARQFGVHSAMASSQALRRCPELVIVPPNFDKYRKVSAQIHDIFRRYTSLIEPLSLDEAFLDVSASEQFNNSATRIAQALRQDVRQEVGITVSAGVAPNKFLAKVASDWRKPDGLFVIPPAQVEEFVAALPVNKISGVGRVTGERMAGLNLKTCGDLQQLSRLELGQHFGSFGERLYHLCRGEDSRPIQTGRRRKSVSVERTYDKDQLTLTDWLRELEGLIEKLKERFAKQDQHYLS
;
A
#
# COMPACT_ATOMS: atom_id res chain seq x y z
N GLY A 1 3.75 -1.05 21.92
CA GLY A 1 3.05 -1.26 20.66
C GLY A 1 3.14 -0.04 19.73
N VAL A 2 2.71 -0.21 18.48
CA VAL A 2 2.68 0.84 17.46
C VAL A 2 1.26 1.07 16.94
N ILE A 3 0.99 2.26 16.45
CA ILE A 3 -0.28 2.63 15.79
C ILE A 3 -0.35 1.91 14.44
N ALA A 4 -1.37 1.08 14.24
CA ALA A 4 -1.61 0.43 12.96
C ALA A 4 -2.13 1.45 11.92
N THR A 5 -3.14 2.22 12.31
CA THR A 5 -3.71 3.33 11.52
C THR A 5 -4.40 4.33 12.44
N CYS A 6 -4.79 5.49 11.92
CA CYS A 6 -5.53 6.48 12.68
C CYS A 6 -6.53 7.23 11.78
N ASN A 7 -7.58 7.78 12.40
CA ASN A 7 -8.56 8.61 11.72
C ASN A 7 -7.99 10.00 11.35
N TYR A 8 -8.72 10.75 10.54
CA TYR A 8 -8.27 12.06 10.07
C TYR A 8 -8.12 13.11 11.18
N PRO A 9 -8.99 13.20 12.20
CA PRO A 9 -8.74 14.06 13.35
C PRO A 9 -7.41 13.79 14.04
N ALA A 10 -7.07 12.53 14.32
CA ALA A 10 -5.76 12.19 14.92
C ALA A 10 -4.58 12.53 14.01
N ARG A 11 -4.74 12.44 12.67
CA ARG A 11 -3.70 12.85 11.71
C ARG A 11 -3.37 14.34 11.78
N GLN A 12 -4.30 15.19 12.16
CA GLN A 12 -4.05 16.63 12.34
C GLN A 12 -3.04 16.91 13.46
N PHE A 13 -2.96 16.02 14.46
CA PHE A 13 -1.94 16.05 15.51
C PHE A 13 -0.63 15.38 15.10
N GLY A 14 -0.48 14.98 13.83
CA GLY A 14 0.70 14.30 13.31
C GLY A 14 0.81 12.83 13.75
N VAL A 15 -0.27 12.20 14.20
CA VAL A 15 -0.33 10.76 14.46
C VAL A 15 -0.38 10.02 13.11
N HIS A 16 0.40 8.95 12.97
CA HIS A 16 0.49 8.17 11.74
C HIS A 16 0.79 6.68 12.01
N SER A 17 0.58 5.83 11.01
CA SER A 17 0.92 4.40 11.06
C SER A 17 2.40 4.19 11.40
N ALA A 18 2.70 3.12 12.12
CA ALA A 18 4.01 2.75 12.64
C ALA A 18 4.59 3.69 13.72
N MET A 19 3.87 4.75 14.13
CA MET A 19 4.27 5.57 15.28
C MET A 19 4.13 4.77 16.57
N ALA A 20 5.10 4.90 17.50
CA ALA A 20 4.98 4.31 18.83
C ALA A 20 3.74 4.86 19.57
N SER A 21 2.95 3.98 20.22
CA SER A 21 1.72 4.38 20.89
C SER A 21 1.96 5.45 21.98
N SER A 22 3.08 5.36 22.69
CA SER A 22 3.48 6.38 23.68
C SER A 22 3.77 7.74 23.02
N GLN A 23 4.32 7.77 21.83
CA GLN A 23 4.55 9.01 21.09
C GLN A 23 3.24 9.59 20.56
N ALA A 24 2.33 8.73 20.09
CA ALA A 24 1.00 9.14 19.63
C ALA A 24 0.20 9.82 20.76
N LEU A 25 0.20 9.23 21.95
CA LEU A 25 -0.46 9.81 23.15
C LEU A 25 0.16 11.14 23.58
N ARG A 26 1.49 11.32 23.42
CA ARG A 26 2.12 12.62 23.69
C ARG A 26 1.70 13.70 22.71
N ARG A 27 1.48 13.33 21.42
CA ARG A 27 1.04 14.28 20.39
C ARG A 27 -0.44 14.61 20.48
N CYS A 28 -1.25 13.65 20.88
CA CYS A 28 -2.70 13.77 21.01
C CYS A 28 -3.10 13.13 22.34
N PRO A 29 -3.10 13.89 23.46
CA PRO A 29 -3.43 13.36 24.80
C PRO A 29 -4.83 12.75 24.91
N GLU A 30 -5.78 13.23 24.11
CA GLU A 30 -7.16 12.73 24.06
C GLU A 30 -7.33 11.54 23.11
N LEU A 31 -6.23 10.95 22.60
CA LEU A 31 -6.27 9.86 21.65
C LEU A 31 -6.88 8.60 22.27
N VAL A 32 -7.95 8.11 21.69
CA VAL A 32 -8.53 6.81 22.04
C VAL A 32 -7.88 5.74 21.17
N ILE A 33 -7.19 4.79 21.81
CA ILE A 33 -6.56 3.65 21.12
C ILE A 33 -7.52 2.45 21.16
N VAL A 34 -7.97 2.00 20.00
CA VAL A 34 -8.86 0.85 19.84
C VAL A 34 -8.04 -0.37 19.45
N PRO A 35 -8.21 -1.52 20.11
CA PRO A 35 -7.54 -2.76 19.71
C PRO A 35 -7.92 -3.16 18.27
N PRO A 36 -6.95 -3.68 17.48
CA PRO A 36 -7.23 -4.12 16.12
C PRO A 36 -8.10 -5.38 16.10
N ASN A 37 -9.02 -5.47 15.12
CA ASN A 37 -9.87 -6.64 14.91
C ASN A 37 -9.64 -7.20 13.49
N PHE A 38 -8.60 -8.02 13.34
CA PHE A 38 -8.22 -8.58 12.04
C PHE A 38 -9.26 -9.51 11.43
N ASP A 39 -10.09 -10.19 12.25
CA ASP A 39 -11.17 -11.06 11.73
C ASP A 39 -12.23 -10.22 11.04
N LYS A 40 -12.62 -9.09 11.67
CA LYS A 40 -13.53 -8.12 11.05
C LYS A 40 -12.91 -7.54 9.77
N TYR A 41 -11.63 -7.17 9.78
CA TYR A 41 -10.97 -6.57 8.62
C TYR A 41 -10.91 -7.56 7.45
N ARG A 42 -10.58 -8.83 7.69
CA ARG A 42 -10.59 -9.89 6.66
C ARG A 42 -11.99 -10.10 6.07
N LYS A 43 -13.01 -10.13 6.93
CA LYS A 43 -14.40 -10.30 6.48
C LYS A 43 -14.84 -9.14 5.58
N VAL A 44 -14.57 -7.90 5.98
CA VAL A 44 -14.90 -6.71 5.19
C VAL A 44 -14.08 -6.67 3.90
N SER A 45 -12.80 -7.01 3.94
CA SER A 45 -11.95 -7.11 2.76
C SER A 45 -12.52 -8.11 1.74
N ALA A 46 -12.98 -9.29 2.20
CA ALA A 46 -13.61 -10.28 1.32
C ALA A 46 -14.86 -9.73 0.62
N GLN A 47 -15.75 -9.03 1.35
CA GLN A 47 -16.93 -8.38 0.78
C GLN A 47 -16.55 -7.35 -0.31
N ILE A 48 -15.52 -6.55 -0.07
CA ILE A 48 -15.02 -5.58 -1.05
C ILE A 48 -14.46 -6.30 -2.28
N HIS A 49 -13.73 -7.39 -2.10
CA HIS A 49 -13.22 -8.20 -3.21
C HIS A 49 -14.35 -8.85 -4.03
N ASP A 50 -15.47 -9.23 -3.41
CA ASP A 50 -16.66 -9.72 -4.14
C ASP A 50 -17.25 -8.60 -5.02
N ILE A 51 -17.27 -7.37 -4.55
CA ILE A 51 -17.66 -6.22 -5.36
C ILE A 51 -16.67 -6.01 -6.53
N PHE A 52 -15.37 -6.07 -6.27
CA PHE A 52 -14.35 -5.91 -7.33
C PHE A 52 -14.52 -6.93 -8.46
N ARG A 53 -14.85 -8.20 -8.13
CA ARG A 53 -15.07 -9.28 -9.12
C ARG A 53 -16.24 -9.02 -10.07
N ARG A 54 -17.17 -8.15 -9.73
CA ARG A 54 -18.27 -7.75 -10.64
C ARG A 54 -17.76 -6.92 -11.82
N TYR A 55 -16.62 -6.25 -11.65
CA TYR A 55 -16.05 -5.32 -12.63
C TYR A 55 -14.90 -5.92 -13.41
N THR A 56 -14.09 -6.78 -12.80
CA THR A 56 -12.98 -7.47 -13.45
C THR A 56 -12.54 -8.69 -12.66
N SER A 57 -12.00 -9.70 -13.36
CA SER A 57 -11.31 -10.84 -12.75
C SER A 57 -9.82 -10.57 -12.52
N LEU A 58 -9.26 -9.51 -13.13
CA LEU A 58 -7.85 -9.15 -13.02
C LEU A 58 -7.63 -8.25 -11.81
N ILE A 59 -7.56 -8.87 -10.63
CA ILE A 59 -7.38 -8.22 -9.34
C ILE A 59 -6.07 -8.67 -8.71
N GLU A 60 -5.22 -7.71 -8.32
CA GLU A 60 -4.00 -7.95 -7.56
C GLU A 60 -4.14 -7.33 -6.17
N PRO A 61 -4.42 -8.12 -5.13
CA PRO A 61 -4.41 -7.64 -3.75
C PRO A 61 -3.00 -7.24 -3.32
N LEU A 62 -2.87 -6.07 -2.68
CA LEU A 62 -1.63 -5.61 -2.06
C LEU A 62 -1.66 -5.82 -0.54
N SER A 63 -2.82 -5.61 0.07
CA SER A 63 -3.11 -5.76 1.50
C SER A 63 -4.59 -6.10 1.69
N LEU A 64 -5.10 -6.05 2.92
CA LEU A 64 -6.53 -6.22 3.20
C LEU A 64 -7.37 -5.04 2.69
N ASP A 65 -6.76 -3.87 2.49
CA ASP A 65 -7.43 -2.61 2.17
C ASP A 65 -6.99 -1.99 0.83
N GLU A 66 -6.08 -2.65 0.10
CA GLU A 66 -5.57 -2.15 -1.18
C GLU A 66 -5.53 -3.25 -2.24
N ALA A 67 -5.95 -2.91 -3.46
CA ALA A 67 -5.81 -3.77 -4.63
C ALA A 67 -5.63 -2.93 -5.91
N PHE A 68 -4.94 -3.50 -6.89
CA PHE A 68 -5.01 -3.05 -8.27
C PHE A 68 -6.07 -3.86 -9.03
N LEU A 69 -6.80 -3.18 -9.89
CA LEU A 69 -7.78 -3.77 -10.80
C LEU A 69 -7.42 -3.37 -12.23
N ASP A 70 -7.28 -4.34 -13.11
CA ASP A 70 -7.19 -4.06 -14.54
C ASP A 70 -8.59 -4.18 -15.15
N VAL A 71 -9.09 -3.07 -15.63
CA VAL A 71 -10.42 -2.96 -16.24
C VAL A 71 -10.32 -2.68 -17.75
N SER A 72 -9.14 -2.85 -18.34
CA SER A 72 -8.89 -2.53 -19.76
C SER A 72 -9.77 -3.36 -20.73
N ALA A 73 -10.12 -4.59 -20.35
CA ALA A 73 -10.98 -5.46 -21.12
C ALA A 73 -12.48 -5.41 -20.72
N SER A 74 -12.85 -4.51 -19.79
CA SER A 74 -14.24 -4.42 -19.33
C SER A 74 -15.08 -3.64 -20.35
N GLU A 75 -16.17 -4.23 -20.80
CA GLU A 75 -17.16 -3.59 -21.70
C GLU A 75 -18.15 -2.70 -20.92
N GLN A 76 -18.14 -2.76 -19.59
CA GLN A 76 -19.05 -2.00 -18.75
C GLN A 76 -18.82 -0.50 -18.90
N PHE A 77 -19.90 0.28 -18.78
CA PHE A 77 -19.87 1.74 -18.87
C PHE A 77 -19.15 2.29 -20.14
N ASN A 78 -19.29 1.60 -21.27
CA ASN A 78 -18.63 1.95 -22.53
C ASN A 78 -17.09 2.00 -22.37
N ASN A 79 -16.50 1.04 -21.73
CA ASN A 79 -15.05 0.90 -21.48
C ASN A 79 -14.45 2.06 -20.67
N SER A 80 -15.27 2.78 -19.88
CA SER A 80 -14.80 3.90 -19.09
C SER A 80 -14.30 3.45 -17.71
N ALA A 81 -12.99 3.32 -17.53
CA ALA A 81 -12.37 3.02 -16.24
C ALA A 81 -12.79 4.03 -15.14
N THR A 82 -12.99 5.28 -15.49
CA THR A 82 -13.48 6.33 -14.57
C THR A 82 -14.89 6.02 -14.06
N ARG A 83 -15.81 5.63 -14.95
CA ARG A 83 -17.19 5.28 -14.57
C ARG A 83 -17.24 3.98 -13.78
N ILE A 84 -16.40 2.99 -14.12
CA ILE A 84 -16.22 1.77 -13.34
C ILE A 84 -15.78 2.12 -11.91
N ALA A 85 -14.76 2.96 -11.75
CA ALA A 85 -14.27 3.37 -10.44
C ALA A 85 -15.33 4.15 -9.63
N GLN A 86 -16.18 4.95 -10.28
CA GLN A 86 -17.32 5.64 -9.64
C GLN A 86 -18.35 4.64 -9.12
N ALA A 87 -18.79 3.71 -9.97
CA ALA A 87 -19.78 2.69 -9.62
C ALA A 87 -19.26 1.78 -8.50
N LEU A 88 -18.03 1.28 -8.61
CA LEU A 88 -17.38 0.46 -7.60
C LEU A 88 -17.33 1.16 -6.23
N ARG A 89 -16.94 2.43 -6.17
CA ARG A 89 -16.92 3.21 -4.93
C ARG A 89 -18.32 3.39 -4.33
N GLN A 90 -19.33 3.57 -5.17
CA GLN A 90 -20.72 3.66 -4.75
C GLN A 90 -21.22 2.32 -4.17
N ASP A 91 -20.93 1.20 -4.83
CA ASP A 91 -21.31 -0.13 -4.36
C ASP A 91 -20.67 -0.45 -3.01
N VAL A 92 -19.36 -0.17 -2.84
CA VAL A 92 -18.69 -0.36 -1.56
C VAL A 92 -19.35 0.48 -0.46
N ARG A 93 -19.70 1.72 -0.74
CA ARG A 93 -20.40 2.58 0.22
C ARG A 93 -21.77 2.05 0.58
N GLN A 94 -22.54 1.58 -0.39
CA GLN A 94 -23.92 1.11 -0.18
C GLN A 94 -23.98 -0.25 0.50
N GLU A 95 -23.13 -1.20 0.10
CA GLU A 95 -23.20 -2.58 0.55
C GLU A 95 -22.35 -2.86 1.80
N VAL A 96 -21.22 -2.16 1.94
CA VAL A 96 -20.26 -2.39 3.04
C VAL A 96 -20.32 -1.28 4.10
N GLY A 97 -20.84 -0.11 3.75
CA GLY A 97 -20.98 1.03 4.67
C GLY A 97 -19.67 1.78 4.95
N ILE A 98 -18.63 1.58 4.14
CA ILE A 98 -17.37 2.32 4.25
C ILE A 98 -17.03 3.04 2.95
N THR A 99 -16.07 3.96 2.99
CA THR A 99 -15.60 4.66 1.81
C THR A 99 -14.27 4.13 1.33
N VAL A 100 -14.04 4.19 0.01
CA VAL A 100 -12.76 3.88 -0.63
C VAL A 100 -12.36 5.00 -1.57
N SER A 101 -11.06 5.28 -1.62
CA SER A 101 -10.48 6.18 -2.63
C SER A 101 -9.98 5.39 -3.81
N ALA A 102 -10.18 5.90 -5.02
CA ALA A 102 -9.75 5.25 -6.24
C ALA A 102 -8.84 6.16 -7.09
N GLY A 103 -7.82 5.56 -7.69
CA GLY A 103 -6.98 6.18 -8.71
C GLY A 103 -7.14 5.47 -10.03
N VAL A 104 -7.38 6.20 -11.11
CA VAL A 104 -7.49 5.69 -12.47
C VAL A 104 -6.33 6.22 -13.28
N ALA A 105 -5.52 5.33 -13.85
CA ALA A 105 -4.33 5.71 -14.60
C ALA A 105 -3.91 4.57 -15.56
N PRO A 106 -3.02 4.83 -16.51
CA PRO A 106 -2.58 3.84 -17.51
C PRO A 106 -1.77 2.67 -16.94
N ASN A 107 -1.19 2.80 -15.74
CA ASN A 107 -0.36 1.77 -15.13
C ASN A 107 -0.46 1.77 -13.60
N LYS A 108 0.10 0.73 -12.96
CA LYS A 108 0.02 0.49 -11.52
C LYS A 108 0.66 1.61 -10.68
N PHE A 109 1.81 2.13 -11.11
CA PHE A 109 2.49 3.21 -10.40
C PHE A 109 1.61 4.45 -10.30
N LEU A 110 1.12 4.91 -11.44
CA LEU A 110 0.28 6.11 -11.50
C LEU A 110 -1.08 5.90 -10.82
N ALA A 111 -1.69 4.73 -10.96
CA ALA A 111 -2.94 4.41 -10.27
C ALA A 111 -2.78 4.47 -8.74
N LYS A 112 -1.65 3.95 -8.20
CA LYS A 112 -1.34 4.04 -6.78
C LYS A 112 -1.16 5.48 -6.31
N VAL A 113 -0.42 6.30 -7.07
CA VAL A 113 -0.27 7.74 -6.78
C VAL A 113 -1.62 8.45 -6.82
N ALA A 114 -2.42 8.19 -7.87
CA ALA A 114 -3.73 8.79 -8.05
C ALA A 114 -4.70 8.44 -6.91
N SER A 115 -4.66 7.21 -6.39
CA SER A 115 -5.53 6.78 -5.29
C SER A 115 -5.32 7.55 -3.99
N ASP A 116 -4.11 8.11 -3.79
CA ASP A 116 -3.78 8.91 -2.61
C ASP A 116 -4.03 10.41 -2.79
N TRP A 117 -4.23 10.87 -4.06
CA TRP A 117 -4.23 12.30 -4.40
C TRP A 117 -5.39 13.10 -3.81
N ARG A 118 -6.56 12.45 -3.68
CA ARG A 118 -7.78 13.08 -3.16
C ARG A 118 -8.41 12.28 -2.02
N LYS A 119 -7.60 11.70 -1.14
CA LYS A 119 -8.09 11.08 0.11
C LYS A 119 -8.62 12.14 1.07
N PRO A 120 -9.67 11.86 1.85
CA PRO A 120 -10.50 10.65 1.89
C PRO A 120 -11.59 10.63 0.80
N ASP A 121 -12.13 9.41 0.54
CA ASP A 121 -13.27 9.17 -0.33
C ASP A 121 -13.17 9.91 -1.68
N GLY A 122 -11.98 9.90 -2.26
CA GLY A 122 -11.67 10.60 -3.50
C GLY A 122 -11.59 9.70 -4.71
N LEU A 123 -11.80 10.29 -5.88
CA LEU A 123 -11.47 9.72 -7.17
C LEU A 123 -10.54 10.69 -7.89
N PHE A 124 -9.40 10.19 -8.36
CA PHE A 124 -8.49 10.97 -9.17
C PHE A 124 -8.10 10.19 -10.43
N VAL A 125 -8.10 10.88 -11.56
CA VAL A 125 -7.83 10.28 -12.86
C VAL A 125 -6.60 10.96 -13.47
N ILE A 126 -5.65 10.16 -13.95
CA ILE A 126 -4.50 10.61 -14.74
C ILE A 126 -4.69 10.06 -16.15
N PRO A 127 -5.25 10.85 -17.09
CA PRO A 127 -5.42 10.42 -18.47
C PRO A 127 -4.05 10.22 -19.14
N PRO A 128 -3.94 9.32 -20.15
CA PRO A 128 -2.68 9.11 -20.87
C PRO A 128 -2.03 10.40 -21.39
N ALA A 129 -2.82 11.33 -21.92
CA ALA A 129 -2.33 12.61 -22.44
C ALA A 129 -1.74 13.57 -21.37
N GLN A 130 -2.02 13.34 -20.08
CA GLN A 130 -1.53 14.19 -18.98
C GLN A 130 -0.40 13.53 -18.19
N VAL A 131 0.02 12.31 -18.55
CA VAL A 131 1.03 11.56 -17.77
C VAL A 131 2.35 12.30 -17.68
N GLU A 132 2.86 12.80 -18.80
CA GLU A 132 4.16 13.46 -18.86
C GLU A 132 4.21 14.70 -17.96
N GLU A 133 3.25 15.60 -18.10
CA GLU A 133 3.14 16.81 -17.30
C GLU A 133 2.94 16.49 -15.81
N PHE A 134 2.02 15.57 -15.50
CA PHE A 134 1.74 15.17 -14.13
C PHE A 134 2.97 14.57 -13.45
N VAL A 135 3.69 13.68 -14.15
CA VAL A 135 4.86 13.00 -13.60
C VAL A 135 6.02 13.96 -13.43
N ALA A 136 6.28 14.85 -14.37
CA ALA A 136 7.37 15.83 -14.24
C ALA A 136 7.22 16.67 -12.96
N ALA A 137 6.01 17.06 -12.60
CA ALA A 137 5.71 17.83 -11.38
C ALA A 137 5.59 16.97 -10.11
N LEU A 138 5.59 15.63 -10.22
CA LEU A 138 5.36 14.73 -9.09
C LEU A 138 6.54 14.77 -8.11
N PRO A 139 6.31 15.04 -6.79
CA PRO A 139 7.35 14.97 -5.77
C PRO A 139 7.93 13.55 -5.66
N VAL A 140 9.24 13.43 -5.51
CA VAL A 140 9.96 12.13 -5.46
C VAL A 140 9.48 11.21 -4.33
N ASN A 141 9.03 11.78 -3.22
CA ASN A 141 8.49 11.01 -2.08
C ASN A 141 7.15 10.33 -2.36
N LYS A 142 6.51 10.62 -3.50
CA LYS A 142 5.31 9.93 -3.98
C LYS A 142 5.63 8.68 -4.80
N ILE A 143 6.88 8.48 -5.16
CA ILE A 143 7.33 7.27 -5.86
C ILE A 143 7.33 6.10 -4.88
N SER A 144 6.62 5.04 -5.20
CA SER A 144 6.64 3.80 -4.41
C SER A 144 8.05 3.21 -4.32
N GLY A 145 8.56 3.07 -3.11
CA GLY A 145 9.94 2.66 -2.82
C GLY A 145 10.86 3.80 -2.38
N VAL A 146 10.43 5.05 -2.52
CA VAL A 146 11.14 6.20 -1.94
C VAL A 146 10.65 6.40 -0.51
N GLY A 147 11.35 5.78 0.43
CA GLY A 147 11.16 6.01 1.87
C GLY A 147 12.00 7.18 2.38
N ARG A 148 11.99 7.40 3.70
CA ARG A 148 12.71 8.52 4.35
C ARG A 148 14.19 8.58 3.96
N VAL A 149 14.93 7.48 4.06
CA VAL A 149 16.37 7.44 3.77
C VAL A 149 16.66 7.79 2.30
N THR A 150 15.92 7.21 1.36
CA THR A 150 16.07 7.52 -0.06
C THR A 150 15.68 8.97 -0.36
N GLY A 151 14.61 9.46 0.28
CA GLY A 151 14.16 10.84 0.14
C GLY A 151 15.19 11.85 0.67
N GLU A 152 15.82 11.59 1.83
CA GLU A 152 16.91 12.40 2.39
C GLU A 152 18.13 12.43 1.44
N ARG A 153 18.48 11.27 0.86
CA ARG A 153 19.55 11.20 -0.15
C ARG A 153 19.21 12.01 -1.41
N MET A 154 17.98 11.93 -1.91
CA MET A 154 17.51 12.72 -3.04
C MET A 154 17.55 14.22 -2.73
N ALA A 155 17.13 14.62 -1.54
CA ALA A 155 17.19 16.01 -1.08
C ALA A 155 18.65 16.54 -1.03
N GLY A 156 19.61 15.74 -0.56
CA GLY A 156 21.04 16.06 -0.58
C GLY A 156 21.61 16.26 -2.00
N LEU A 157 20.99 15.66 -3.00
CA LEU A 157 21.30 15.84 -4.42
C LEU A 157 20.43 16.92 -5.10
N ASN A 158 19.63 17.64 -4.34
CA ASN A 158 18.65 18.63 -4.81
C ASN A 158 17.58 18.07 -5.78
N LEU A 159 17.29 16.77 -5.71
CA LEU A 159 16.27 16.09 -6.51
C LEU A 159 14.95 16.09 -5.72
N LYS A 160 13.99 16.93 -6.11
CA LYS A 160 12.70 17.14 -5.41
C LYS A 160 11.52 16.55 -6.15
N THR A 161 11.58 16.55 -7.47
CA THR A 161 10.52 16.10 -8.37
C THR A 161 10.99 14.99 -9.30
N CYS A 162 10.04 14.29 -9.93
CA CYS A 162 10.38 13.36 -11.01
C CYS A 162 11.04 14.09 -12.19
N GLY A 163 10.69 15.35 -12.45
CA GLY A 163 11.34 16.18 -13.46
C GLY A 163 12.82 16.37 -13.18
N ASP A 164 13.23 16.54 -11.91
CA ASP A 164 14.65 16.61 -11.56
C ASP A 164 15.36 15.26 -11.82
N LEU A 165 14.69 14.13 -11.51
CA LEU A 165 15.22 12.79 -11.79
C LEU A 165 15.34 12.52 -13.30
N GLN A 166 14.46 13.08 -14.12
CA GLN A 166 14.50 12.93 -15.59
C GLN A 166 15.74 13.56 -16.23
N GLN A 167 16.37 14.53 -15.56
CA GLN A 167 17.61 15.15 -16.02
C GLN A 167 18.82 14.23 -15.89
N LEU A 168 18.71 13.20 -15.04
CA LEU A 168 19.77 12.22 -14.85
C LEU A 168 19.64 11.07 -15.84
N SER A 169 20.78 10.63 -16.35
CA SER A 169 20.87 9.42 -17.15
C SER A 169 20.59 8.16 -16.32
N ARG A 170 20.30 7.08 -16.99
CA ARG A 170 20.12 5.76 -16.38
C ARG A 170 21.36 5.32 -15.58
N LEU A 171 22.57 5.65 -16.10
CA LEU A 171 23.84 5.33 -15.44
C LEU A 171 23.99 6.15 -14.14
N GLU A 172 23.73 7.44 -14.16
CA GLU A 172 23.81 8.31 -12.98
C GLU A 172 22.81 7.90 -11.89
N LEU A 173 21.56 7.58 -12.29
CA LEU A 173 20.58 7.03 -11.35
C LEU A 173 21.04 5.71 -10.73
N GLY A 174 21.68 4.83 -11.52
CA GLY A 174 22.31 3.60 -11.03
C GLY A 174 23.45 3.86 -10.04
N GLN A 175 24.32 4.82 -10.32
CA GLN A 175 25.42 5.22 -9.42
C GLN A 175 24.91 5.80 -8.10
N HIS A 176 23.83 6.61 -8.14
CA HIS A 176 23.27 7.23 -6.95
C HIS A 176 22.38 6.29 -6.15
N PHE A 177 21.61 5.41 -6.79
CA PHE A 177 20.54 4.64 -6.12
C PHE A 177 20.69 3.12 -6.28
N GLY A 178 21.79 2.64 -6.83
CA GLY A 178 22.08 1.21 -7.01
C GLY A 178 21.03 0.52 -7.89
N SER A 179 20.62 -0.68 -7.53
CA SER A 179 19.60 -1.44 -8.27
C SER A 179 18.23 -0.74 -8.35
N PHE A 180 17.95 0.19 -7.47
CA PHE A 180 16.72 0.99 -7.52
C PHE A 180 16.77 2.07 -8.59
N GLY A 181 17.96 2.50 -9.02
CA GLY A 181 18.15 3.54 -10.06
C GLY A 181 17.50 3.19 -11.38
N GLU A 182 17.58 1.92 -11.79
CA GLU A 182 16.91 1.40 -12.99
C GLU A 182 15.40 1.63 -12.92
N ARG A 183 14.79 1.24 -11.81
CA ARG A 183 13.36 1.43 -11.60
C ARG A 183 12.99 2.91 -11.52
N LEU A 184 13.80 3.75 -10.90
CA LEU A 184 13.58 5.20 -10.82
C LEU A 184 13.59 5.83 -12.22
N TYR A 185 14.49 5.38 -13.11
CA TYR A 185 14.57 5.87 -14.48
C TYR A 185 13.23 5.75 -15.23
N HIS A 186 12.57 4.61 -15.10
CA HIS A 186 11.26 4.35 -15.70
C HIS A 186 10.13 5.08 -14.96
N LEU A 187 10.06 4.93 -13.63
CA LEU A 187 8.97 5.51 -12.85
C LEU A 187 8.92 7.04 -12.96
N CYS A 188 10.07 7.73 -12.93
CA CYS A 188 10.08 9.19 -13.09
C CYS A 188 9.65 9.66 -14.47
N ARG A 189 9.54 8.76 -15.46
CA ARG A 189 8.98 9.02 -16.80
C ARG A 189 7.53 8.54 -16.96
N GLY A 190 6.91 8.06 -15.85
CA GLY A 190 5.55 7.54 -15.87
C GLY A 190 5.42 6.13 -16.43
N GLU A 191 6.53 5.42 -16.60
CA GLU A 191 6.59 4.09 -17.18
C GLU A 191 6.54 3.02 -16.10
N ASP A 192 5.56 2.12 -16.19
CA ASP A 192 5.46 0.93 -15.34
C ASP A 192 4.81 -0.21 -16.13
N SER A 193 5.62 -1.09 -16.69
CA SER A 193 5.18 -2.20 -17.52
C SER A 193 4.73 -3.44 -16.76
N ARG A 194 4.67 -3.39 -15.41
CA ARG A 194 4.29 -4.55 -14.59
C ARG A 194 2.81 -4.91 -14.80
N PRO A 195 2.51 -6.14 -15.25
CA PRO A 195 1.13 -6.60 -15.37
C PRO A 195 0.49 -6.83 -14.00
N ILE A 196 -0.84 -7.00 -13.98
CA ILE A 196 -1.58 -7.45 -12.82
C ILE A 196 -1.22 -8.91 -12.50
N GLN A 197 -0.93 -9.20 -11.24
CA GLN A 197 -0.57 -10.52 -10.73
C GLN A 197 -1.72 -11.09 -9.91
N THR A 198 -2.58 -11.88 -10.52
CA THR A 198 -3.78 -12.45 -9.88
C THR A 198 -3.50 -13.60 -8.92
N GLY A 199 -2.37 -14.27 -9.05
CA GLY A 199 -2.01 -15.48 -8.31
C GLY A 199 -0.66 -15.39 -7.60
N ARG A 200 -0.44 -14.36 -6.77
CA ARG A 200 0.84 -14.20 -6.06
C ARG A 200 1.03 -15.28 -5.01
N ARG A 201 1.94 -16.22 -5.26
CA ARG A 201 2.34 -17.23 -4.26
C ARG A 201 3.07 -16.56 -3.10
N ARG A 202 2.65 -16.87 -1.86
CA ARG A 202 3.34 -16.42 -0.66
C ARG A 202 4.75 -17.03 -0.62
N LYS A 203 5.79 -16.20 -0.39
CA LYS A 203 7.20 -16.63 -0.38
C LYS A 203 7.73 -16.88 1.02
N SER A 204 7.11 -16.34 2.06
CA SER A 204 7.56 -16.49 3.45
C SER A 204 6.38 -16.51 4.40
N VAL A 205 6.58 -17.19 5.53
CA VAL A 205 5.66 -17.19 6.68
C VAL A 205 6.48 -16.78 7.89
N SER A 206 6.02 -15.78 8.63
CA SER A 206 6.69 -15.33 9.86
C SER A 206 5.68 -15.20 10.99
N VAL A 207 6.17 -15.29 12.22
CA VAL A 207 5.44 -14.98 13.45
C VAL A 207 6.26 -13.96 14.21
N GLU A 208 5.63 -12.86 14.59
CA GLU A 208 6.25 -11.79 15.35
C GLU A 208 5.40 -11.53 16.62
N ARG A 209 6.05 -11.16 17.70
CA ARG A 209 5.42 -10.75 18.95
C ARG A 209 6.18 -9.58 19.57
N THR A 210 5.47 -8.57 20.02
CA THR A 210 6.01 -7.50 20.86
C THR A 210 5.69 -7.86 22.30
N TYR A 211 6.68 -7.82 23.18
CA TYR A 211 6.53 -8.10 24.60
C TYR A 211 6.29 -6.80 25.38
N ASP A 212 5.50 -6.88 26.44
CA ASP A 212 5.21 -5.73 27.30
C ASP A 212 6.41 -5.37 28.20
N LYS A 213 7.28 -6.35 28.46
CA LYS A 213 8.51 -6.20 29.23
C LYS A 213 9.68 -6.79 28.47
N ASP A 214 10.84 -6.20 28.67
CA ASP A 214 12.08 -6.72 28.09
C ASP A 214 12.40 -8.11 28.67
N GLN A 215 12.81 -9.02 27.80
CA GLN A 215 13.24 -10.36 28.19
C GLN A 215 14.74 -10.29 28.52
N LEU A 216 15.09 -10.50 29.80
CA LEU A 216 16.44 -10.26 30.28
C LEU A 216 17.28 -11.53 30.44
N THR A 217 16.63 -12.71 30.48
CA THR A 217 17.34 -13.98 30.69
C THR A 217 17.23 -14.91 29.48
N LEU A 218 18.23 -15.76 29.28
CA LEU A 218 18.21 -16.78 28.23
C LEU A 218 17.02 -17.74 28.39
N THR A 219 16.66 -18.06 29.64
CA THR A 219 15.51 -18.94 29.95
C THR A 219 14.19 -18.33 29.48
N ASP A 220 14.00 -17.02 29.68
CA ASP A 220 12.80 -16.32 29.22
C ASP A 220 12.74 -16.31 27.68
N TRP A 221 13.87 -16.03 27.03
CA TRP A 221 13.96 -16.07 25.57
C TRP A 221 13.65 -17.45 24.98
N LEU A 222 14.18 -18.52 25.58
CA LEU A 222 13.93 -19.89 25.11
C LEU A 222 12.44 -20.26 25.24
N ARG A 223 11.79 -19.92 26.36
CA ARG A 223 10.35 -20.15 26.57
C ARG A 223 9.51 -19.42 25.51
N GLU A 224 9.80 -18.15 25.26
CA GLU A 224 9.08 -17.37 24.26
C GLU A 224 9.32 -17.88 22.83
N LEU A 225 10.54 -18.35 22.54
CA LEU A 225 10.89 -18.93 21.24
C LEU A 225 10.09 -20.21 20.97
N GLU A 226 9.93 -21.10 21.96
CA GLU A 226 9.10 -22.31 21.82
C GLU A 226 7.66 -21.93 21.43
N GLY A 227 7.07 -20.94 22.12
CA GLY A 227 5.73 -20.45 21.79
C GLY A 227 5.61 -19.83 20.39
N LEU A 228 6.66 -19.17 19.89
CA LEU A 228 6.70 -18.66 18.52
C LEU A 228 6.83 -19.77 17.48
N ILE A 229 7.63 -20.81 17.77
CA ILE A 229 7.80 -21.98 16.91
C ILE A 229 6.47 -22.72 16.73
N GLU A 230 5.73 -22.98 17.81
CA GLU A 230 4.44 -23.64 17.71
C GLU A 230 3.44 -22.84 16.85
N LYS A 231 3.35 -21.52 17.05
CA LYS A 231 2.52 -20.65 16.20
C LYS A 231 2.97 -20.64 14.75
N LEU A 232 4.26 -20.75 14.49
CA LEU A 232 4.78 -20.83 13.13
C LEU A 232 4.39 -22.16 12.48
N LYS A 233 4.50 -23.29 13.18
CA LYS A 233 4.03 -24.61 12.73
C LYS A 233 2.54 -24.60 12.39
N GLU A 234 1.69 -24.03 13.27
CA GLU A 234 0.25 -23.88 13.00
C GLU A 234 -0.03 -23.06 11.72
N ARG A 235 0.74 -21.99 11.48
CA ARG A 235 0.60 -21.18 10.27
C ARG A 235 1.00 -21.95 9.01
N PHE A 236 2.05 -22.76 9.09
CA PHE A 236 2.47 -23.63 7.98
C PHE A 236 1.40 -24.67 7.68
N ALA A 237 0.91 -25.41 8.67
CA ALA A 237 -0.11 -26.42 8.50
C ALA A 237 -1.40 -25.87 7.85
N LYS A 238 -1.82 -24.66 8.19
CA LYS A 238 -2.96 -23.98 7.55
C LYS A 238 -2.69 -23.59 6.10
N GLN A 239 -1.43 -23.37 5.72
CA GLN A 239 -1.08 -23.05 4.33
C GLN A 239 -1.02 -24.28 3.44
N ASP A 240 -0.49 -25.40 3.92
CA ASP A 240 -0.39 -26.65 3.15
C ASP A 240 -1.79 -27.19 2.77
N GLN A 241 -2.79 -26.97 3.62
CA GLN A 241 -4.19 -27.31 3.29
C GLN A 241 -4.77 -26.50 2.12
N HIS A 242 -4.27 -25.31 1.83
CA HIS A 242 -4.68 -24.50 0.68
C HIS A 242 -3.98 -24.88 -0.64
N TYR A 243 -2.95 -25.73 -0.58
CA TYR A 243 -2.26 -26.22 -1.78
C TYR A 243 -2.70 -27.62 -2.20
N LEU A 244 -3.51 -28.31 -1.38
CA LEU A 244 -4.01 -29.68 -1.62
C LEU A 244 -5.50 -29.71 -2.02
N SER A 245 -6.16 -28.57 -2.06
CA SER A 245 -7.53 -28.38 -2.54
C SER A 245 -7.53 -27.57 -3.85
#